data_3d898e6e6b749fc082a961306865aa66
#
_entry.id   3d898e6e6b749fc082a961306865aa66
#
_cell.length_a   1.000
_cell.length_b   1.000
_cell.length_c   1.000
_cell.angle_alpha   90.00
_cell.angle_beta   90.00
_cell.angle_gamma   90.00
#
_symmetry.space_group_name_H-M   'P 1'
#
loop_
_entity.id
_entity.type
_entity.pdbx_description
1 polymer ?
#
loop_
_entity_poly.entity_id
_entity_poly.type
_entity_poly.pdbx_seq_one_letter_code
_entity_poly.pdbx_strand_id
1 'polypeptide(L)'
;MNKLLKQALHQGLQLNERFAASAVNGFDWIFRRGELVKSGLTWFDYAFVGELMKVRHYDLRTDGRIDFADGSSMPIEQETHLIPLLLVPPLGVIADTFDLMPDRSLVRYMAARGFKVYMIDWGTPTRAHARLRLQDYADRMMNQAINEVLKHSGARQVSLMGWCMGGLLC
;
A
#
# COMPACT_ATOMS: atom_id res chain seq x y z
N MET A 1 53.53 12.97 -8.77
CA MET A 1 52.56 12.27 -7.83
C MET A 1 52.12 10.98 -8.50
N ASN A 2 52.45 9.85 -7.93
CA ASN A 2 52.35 8.51 -8.51
C ASN A 2 50.86 8.13 -8.75
N LYS A 3 50.54 7.53 -9.90
CA LYS A 3 49.17 7.15 -10.33
C LYS A 3 48.44 6.28 -9.27
N LEU A 4 49.21 5.42 -8.58
CA LEU A 4 48.75 4.58 -7.48
C LEU A 4 48.33 5.39 -6.24
N LEU A 5 49.03 6.47 -5.91
CA LEU A 5 48.70 7.34 -4.78
C LEU A 5 47.40 8.11 -5.04
N LYS A 6 47.16 8.58 -6.29
CA LYS A 6 45.91 9.22 -6.68
C LYS A 6 44.72 8.26 -6.61
N GLN A 7 44.90 7.00 -7.04
CA GLN A 7 43.86 5.98 -6.94
C GLN A 7 43.52 5.64 -5.49
N ALA A 8 44.53 5.46 -4.63
CA ALA A 8 44.32 5.17 -3.21
C ALA A 8 43.60 6.33 -2.48
N LEU A 9 43.99 7.59 -2.77
CA LEU A 9 43.31 8.76 -2.26
C LEU A 9 41.83 8.84 -2.71
N HIS A 10 41.58 8.57 -4.00
CA HIS A 10 40.22 8.61 -4.52
C HIS A 10 39.34 7.50 -3.94
N GLN A 11 39.87 6.30 -3.76
CA GLN A 11 39.18 5.20 -3.07
C GLN A 11 38.91 5.51 -1.60
N GLY A 12 39.89 6.12 -0.91
CA GLY A 12 39.73 6.54 0.49
C GLY A 12 38.64 7.61 0.67
N LEU A 13 38.57 8.58 -0.24
CA LEU A 13 37.52 9.61 -0.24
C LEU A 13 36.13 8.99 -0.49
N GLN A 14 36.00 8.10 -1.47
CA GLN A 14 34.74 7.43 -1.76
C GLN A 14 34.27 6.53 -0.60
N LEU A 15 35.19 5.85 0.09
CA LEU A 15 34.86 5.08 1.30
C LEU A 15 34.35 5.98 2.42
N ASN A 16 35.01 7.12 2.65
CA ASN A 16 34.61 8.07 3.67
C ASN A 16 33.22 8.67 3.38
N GLU A 17 32.94 9.03 2.14
CA GLU A 17 31.62 9.50 1.70
C GLU A 17 30.52 8.44 1.90
N ARG A 18 30.81 7.18 1.60
CA ARG A 18 29.87 6.07 1.83
C ARG A 18 29.62 5.82 3.31
N PHE A 19 30.63 5.89 4.15
CA PHE A 19 30.48 5.77 5.61
C PHE A 19 29.67 6.95 6.17
N ALA A 20 29.94 8.16 5.75
CA ALA A 20 29.18 9.33 6.16
C ALA A 20 27.71 9.25 5.74
N ALA A 21 27.45 8.88 4.48
CA ALA A 21 26.09 8.67 3.98
C ALA A 21 25.36 7.54 4.73
N SER A 22 26.06 6.42 5.03
CA SER A 22 25.46 5.31 5.78
C SER A 22 25.14 5.72 7.22
N ALA A 23 25.98 6.53 7.85
CA ALA A 23 25.75 7.03 9.21
C ALA A 23 24.55 7.99 9.25
N VAL A 24 24.44 8.90 8.26
CA VAL A 24 23.29 9.82 8.14
C VAL A 24 22.01 9.03 7.88
N ASN A 25 22.02 8.08 6.93
CA ASN A 25 20.88 7.23 6.65
C ASN A 25 20.46 6.39 7.86
N GLY A 26 21.43 5.86 8.62
CA GLY A 26 21.17 5.13 9.87
C GLY A 26 20.53 6.01 10.95
N PHE A 27 21.01 7.24 11.09
CA PHE A 27 20.45 8.23 12.02
C PHE A 27 19.02 8.60 11.61
N ASP A 28 18.79 8.93 10.33
CA ASP A 28 17.46 9.25 9.80
C ASP A 28 16.49 8.07 9.97
N TRP A 29 16.95 6.84 9.74
CA TRP A 29 16.13 5.65 9.93
C TRP A 29 15.71 5.43 11.39
N ILE A 30 16.58 5.72 12.36
CA ILE A 30 16.31 5.54 13.79
C ILE A 30 15.44 6.69 14.32
N PHE A 31 15.77 7.95 13.99
CA PHE A 31 15.17 9.12 14.62
C PHE A 31 14.10 9.82 13.80
N ARG A 32 14.08 9.62 12.47
CA ARG A 32 13.16 10.28 11.53
C ARG A 32 12.33 9.30 10.71
N ARG A 33 12.19 8.08 11.19
CA ARG A 33 11.44 7.03 10.49
C ARG A 33 10.02 7.45 10.10
N GLY A 34 9.33 8.20 10.94
CA GLY A 34 7.98 8.72 10.66
C GLY A 34 7.92 9.73 9.50
N GLU A 35 9.04 10.41 9.20
CA GLU A 35 9.16 11.33 8.07
C GLU A 35 9.56 10.59 6.79
N LEU A 36 10.27 9.47 6.91
CA LEU A 36 10.75 8.67 5.78
C LEU A 36 9.69 7.72 5.25
N VAL A 37 8.85 7.17 6.14
CA VAL A 37 7.77 6.23 5.75
C VAL A 37 6.53 7.04 5.38
N LYS A 38 6.20 7.07 4.10
CA LYS A 38 5.06 7.81 3.53
C LYS A 38 3.94 6.89 3.02
N SER A 39 3.94 5.63 3.43
CA SER A 39 2.90 4.66 3.06
C SER A 39 1.62 4.83 3.88
N GLY A 40 0.49 4.48 3.28
CA GLY A 40 -0.81 4.49 3.95
C GLY A 40 -1.34 5.89 4.28
N LEU A 41 -0.92 6.92 3.56
CA LEU A 41 -1.33 8.31 3.81
C LEU A 41 -2.64 8.70 3.12
N THR A 42 -3.14 7.89 2.20
CA THR A 42 -4.44 8.14 1.58
C THR A 42 -5.55 7.94 2.60
N TRP A 43 -6.39 8.95 2.76
CA TRP A 43 -7.52 8.87 3.68
C TRP A 43 -8.48 7.74 3.27
N PHE A 44 -9.00 7.03 4.25
CA PHE A 44 -9.97 5.96 4.07
C PHE A 44 -10.94 5.90 5.26
N ASP A 45 -12.11 5.36 5.03
CA ASP A 45 -13.02 4.88 6.05
C ASP A 45 -13.07 3.34 6.04
N TYR A 46 -13.71 2.77 7.07
CA TYR A 46 -13.89 1.33 7.14
C TYR A 46 -15.28 0.93 6.65
N ALA A 47 -15.35 0.19 5.54
CA ALA A 47 -16.58 -0.49 5.13
C ALA A 47 -16.91 -1.68 6.06
N PHE A 48 -15.87 -2.27 6.68
CA PHE A 48 -16.03 -3.34 7.65
C PHE A 48 -14.87 -3.38 8.66
N VAL A 49 -15.20 -3.68 9.93
CA VAL A 49 -14.22 -3.91 11.00
C VAL A 49 -14.57 -5.22 11.70
N GLY A 50 -13.76 -6.26 11.44
CA GLY A 50 -13.83 -7.55 12.13
C GLY A 50 -12.82 -7.66 13.27
N GLU A 51 -12.73 -8.84 13.87
CA GLU A 51 -11.78 -9.11 14.96
C GLU A 51 -10.32 -8.99 14.49
N LEU A 52 -9.99 -9.51 13.31
CA LEU A 52 -8.68 -9.44 12.71
C LEU A 52 -8.71 -8.64 11.40
N MET A 53 -9.48 -9.10 10.44
CA MET A 53 -9.60 -8.51 9.12
C MET A 53 -10.51 -7.29 9.12
N LYS A 54 -10.14 -6.27 8.34
CA LYS A 54 -10.92 -5.06 8.06
C LYS A 54 -11.01 -4.85 6.55
N VAL A 55 -11.98 -4.06 6.12
CA VAL A 55 -12.10 -3.60 4.73
C VAL A 55 -12.08 -2.09 4.73
N ARG A 56 -11.04 -1.51 4.14
CA ARG A 56 -10.89 -0.07 3.92
C ARG A 56 -11.66 0.34 2.68
N HIS A 57 -12.24 1.52 2.68
CA HIS A 57 -12.88 2.17 1.54
C HIS A 57 -12.22 3.51 1.28
N TYR A 58 -11.92 3.81 0.02
CA TYR A 58 -11.22 5.03 -0.40
C TYR A 58 -12.10 5.85 -1.32
N ASP A 59 -12.35 7.10 -0.94
CA ASP A 59 -13.05 8.08 -1.77
C ASP A 59 -12.20 9.36 -1.88
N LEU A 60 -11.71 9.63 -3.07
CA LEU A 60 -10.85 10.78 -3.38
C LEU A 60 -11.56 11.88 -4.16
N ARG A 61 -12.89 11.84 -4.31
CA ARG A 61 -13.62 12.79 -5.15
C ARG A 61 -13.49 14.24 -4.70
N THR A 62 -13.09 14.46 -3.44
CA THR A 62 -12.83 15.80 -2.88
C THR A 62 -11.45 16.34 -3.19
N ASP A 63 -10.49 15.51 -3.61
CA ASP A 63 -9.09 15.91 -3.78
C ASP A 63 -8.86 16.70 -5.10
N GLY A 64 -9.77 16.57 -6.07
CA GLY A 64 -9.70 17.28 -7.36
C GLY A 64 -8.70 16.68 -8.34
N ARG A 65 -7.48 16.36 -7.93
CA ARG A 65 -6.40 15.77 -8.77
C ARG A 65 -5.44 14.94 -7.94
N ILE A 66 -4.70 14.08 -8.61
CA ILE A 66 -3.54 13.39 -8.05
C ILE A 66 -2.28 13.76 -8.83
N ASP A 67 -1.13 13.82 -8.14
CA ASP A 67 0.18 14.06 -8.73
C ASP A 67 1.01 12.78 -8.71
N PHE A 68 1.87 12.59 -9.73
CA PHE A 68 2.73 11.43 -9.89
C PHE A 68 4.20 11.78 -9.69
N ALA A 69 5.01 10.75 -9.44
CA ALA A 69 6.45 10.89 -9.21
C ALA A 69 7.24 11.48 -10.39
N ASP A 70 6.72 11.38 -11.61
CA ASP A 70 7.29 11.96 -12.83
C ASP A 70 6.93 13.42 -13.06
N GLY A 71 6.20 14.04 -12.11
CA GLY A 71 5.72 15.42 -12.18
C GLY A 71 4.44 15.60 -13.00
N SER A 72 3.90 14.55 -13.60
CA SER A 72 2.58 14.59 -14.24
C SER A 72 1.47 14.59 -13.19
N SER A 73 0.27 14.93 -13.63
CA SER A 73 -0.92 14.90 -12.77
C SER A 73 -2.16 14.47 -13.54
N MET A 74 -3.11 13.90 -12.84
CA MET A 74 -4.37 13.42 -13.38
C MET A 74 -5.55 13.99 -12.58
N PRO A 75 -6.61 14.51 -13.26
CA PRO A 75 -7.83 14.87 -12.58
C PRO A 75 -8.53 13.60 -12.04
N ILE A 76 -9.30 13.78 -10.96
CA ILE A 76 -10.11 12.71 -10.39
C ILE A 76 -11.45 12.67 -11.11
N GLU A 77 -11.78 11.50 -11.67
CA GLU A 77 -13.07 11.27 -12.34
C GLU A 77 -14.20 11.32 -11.30
N GLN A 78 -15.23 12.14 -11.58
CA GLN A 78 -16.37 12.32 -10.67
C GLN A 78 -17.42 11.22 -10.84
N GLU A 79 -17.53 10.67 -12.04
CA GLU A 79 -18.38 9.53 -12.32
C GLU A 79 -17.66 8.24 -11.93
N THR A 80 -18.32 7.42 -11.12
CA THR A 80 -17.75 6.16 -10.64
C THR A 80 -18.26 4.97 -11.43
N HIS A 81 -17.37 4.00 -11.64
CA HIS A 81 -17.75 2.69 -12.18
C HIS A 81 -18.78 2.00 -11.28
N LEU A 82 -19.74 1.29 -11.91
CA LEU A 82 -20.82 0.60 -11.18
C LEU A 82 -20.28 -0.56 -10.33
N ILE A 83 -19.22 -1.22 -10.82
CA ILE A 83 -18.63 -2.38 -10.16
C ILE A 83 -17.45 -1.89 -9.30
N PRO A 84 -17.50 -2.08 -7.96
CA PRO A 84 -16.39 -1.72 -7.08
C PRO A 84 -15.17 -2.63 -7.31
N LEU A 85 -14.00 -2.12 -6.97
CA LEU A 85 -12.72 -2.82 -7.03
C LEU A 85 -12.26 -3.15 -5.62
N LEU A 86 -12.08 -4.44 -5.32
CA LEU A 86 -11.50 -4.92 -4.07
C LEU A 86 -10.04 -5.32 -4.30
N LEU A 87 -9.12 -4.59 -3.68
CA LEU A 87 -7.69 -4.89 -3.65
C LEU A 87 -7.40 -5.94 -2.58
N VAL A 88 -6.68 -6.99 -2.98
CA VAL A 88 -6.34 -8.13 -2.10
C VAL A 88 -4.82 -8.20 -1.94
N PRO A 89 -4.25 -7.67 -0.84
CA PRO A 89 -2.83 -7.77 -0.55
C PRO A 89 -2.43 -9.19 -0.12
N PRO A 90 -1.13 -9.53 -0.22
CA PRO A 90 -0.60 -10.79 0.32
C PRO A 90 -0.73 -10.83 1.85
N LEU A 91 -0.87 -12.03 2.43
CA LEU A 91 -1.04 -12.22 3.89
C LEU A 91 0.16 -11.76 4.72
N GLY A 92 1.37 -11.77 4.17
CA GLY A 92 2.61 -11.41 4.87
C GLY A 92 2.99 -9.94 4.78
N VAL A 93 2.13 -9.07 4.23
CA VAL A 93 2.43 -7.66 3.96
C VAL A 93 1.32 -6.79 4.51
N ILE A 94 1.68 -5.60 4.98
CA ILE A 94 0.69 -4.60 5.40
C ILE A 94 -0.11 -4.07 4.20
N ALA A 95 -1.34 -3.69 4.43
CA ALA A 95 -2.23 -3.16 3.40
C ALA A 95 -1.64 -1.94 2.68
N ASP A 96 -0.86 -1.12 3.36
CA ASP A 96 -0.22 0.09 2.83
C ASP A 96 0.74 -0.16 1.65
N THR A 97 1.03 -1.43 1.32
CA THR A 97 1.79 -1.80 0.11
C THR A 97 1.13 -1.33 -1.18
N PHE A 98 -0.17 -1.21 -1.22
CA PHE A 98 -0.92 -0.63 -2.36
C PHE A 98 -1.03 0.89 -2.28
N ASP A 99 -0.66 1.49 -1.16
CA ASP A 99 -0.63 2.93 -0.92
C ASP A 99 0.77 3.36 -0.46
N LEU A 100 1.77 3.08 -1.29
CA LEU A 100 3.18 3.14 -0.91
C LEU A 100 3.66 4.57 -0.64
N MET A 101 3.31 5.50 -1.52
CA MET A 101 3.60 6.94 -1.39
C MET A 101 2.51 7.73 -2.12
N PRO A 102 2.25 9.00 -1.75
CA PRO A 102 1.18 9.80 -2.36
C PRO A 102 1.28 9.90 -3.88
N ASP A 103 2.50 9.94 -4.43
CA ASP A 103 2.81 10.03 -5.85
C ASP A 103 3.02 8.66 -6.53
N ARG A 104 2.92 7.56 -5.77
CA ARG A 104 3.08 6.16 -6.22
C ARG A 104 2.09 5.23 -5.52
N SER A 105 0.84 5.65 -5.44
CA SER A 105 -0.24 4.90 -4.81
C SER A 105 -1.15 4.28 -5.87
N LEU A 106 -1.26 2.95 -5.87
CA LEU A 106 -2.22 2.24 -6.72
C LEU A 106 -3.65 2.57 -6.30
N VAL A 107 -3.90 2.71 -5.01
CA VAL A 107 -5.20 3.11 -4.45
C VAL A 107 -5.64 4.44 -5.04
N ARG A 108 -4.77 5.48 -4.96
CA ARG A 108 -5.06 6.81 -5.51
C ARG A 108 -5.28 6.78 -7.02
N TYR A 109 -4.43 6.03 -7.73
CA TYR A 109 -4.55 5.90 -9.18
C TYR A 109 -5.91 5.30 -9.59
N MET A 110 -6.31 4.19 -8.97
CA MET A 110 -7.58 3.53 -9.29
C MET A 110 -8.78 4.38 -8.88
N ALA A 111 -8.74 5.03 -7.71
CA ALA A 111 -9.79 5.93 -7.27
C ALA A 111 -9.92 7.14 -8.20
N ALA A 112 -8.80 7.72 -8.68
CA ALA A 112 -8.83 8.83 -9.63
C ALA A 112 -9.39 8.43 -11.00
N ARG A 113 -9.32 7.15 -11.36
CA ARG A 113 -9.94 6.58 -12.58
C ARG A 113 -11.40 6.20 -12.38
N GLY A 114 -12.04 6.66 -11.33
CA GLY A 114 -13.48 6.46 -11.07
C GLY A 114 -13.83 5.10 -10.47
N PHE A 115 -12.85 4.28 -10.03
CA PHE A 115 -13.18 3.06 -9.32
C PHE A 115 -13.59 3.35 -7.88
N LYS A 116 -14.64 2.69 -7.39
CA LYS A 116 -14.95 2.59 -5.96
C LYS A 116 -13.96 1.60 -5.35
N VAL A 117 -12.90 2.11 -4.74
CA VAL A 117 -11.77 1.29 -4.29
C VAL A 117 -12.00 0.82 -2.86
N TYR A 118 -11.89 -0.48 -2.68
CA TYR A 118 -11.84 -1.16 -1.39
C TYR A 118 -10.53 -1.93 -1.26
N MET A 119 -10.07 -2.15 -0.04
CA MET A 119 -8.86 -2.93 0.21
C MET A 119 -9.01 -3.76 1.47
N ILE A 120 -8.63 -5.04 1.38
CA ILE A 120 -8.54 -5.88 2.56
C ILE A 120 -7.32 -5.47 3.39
N ASP A 121 -7.54 -5.23 4.65
CA ASP A 121 -6.50 -5.14 5.67
C ASP A 121 -6.61 -6.42 6.51
N TRP A 122 -5.66 -7.34 6.32
CA TRP A 122 -5.65 -8.62 7.01
C TRP A 122 -5.43 -8.50 8.52
N GLY A 123 -5.04 -7.29 8.97
CA GLY A 123 -4.68 -7.03 10.36
C GLY A 123 -3.35 -7.68 10.77
N THR A 124 -3.05 -7.61 12.06
CA THR A 124 -1.85 -8.23 12.64
C THR A 124 -2.26 -9.42 13.50
N PRO A 125 -1.97 -10.66 13.06
CA PRO A 125 -2.28 -11.84 13.85
C PRO A 125 -1.54 -11.85 15.20
N THR A 126 -2.26 -12.22 16.25
CA THR A 126 -1.73 -12.42 17.60
C THR A 126 -1.71 -13.90 17.96
N ARG A 127 -1.29 -14.25 19.18
CA ARG A 127 -1.36 -15.63 19.67
C ARG A 127 -2.78 -16.22 19.67
N ALA A 128 -3.81 -15.39 19.82
CA ALA A 128 -5.21 -15.81 19.72
C ALA A 128 -5.55 -16.36 18.33
N HIS A 129 -4.85 -15.90 17.30
CA HIS A 129 -5.04 -16.30 15.90
C HIS A 129 -4.14 -17.47 15.45
N ALA A 130 -3.41 -18.12 16.38
CA ALA A 130 -2.43 -19.18 16.05
C ALA A 130 -3.07 -20.44 15.39
N ARG A 131 -4.39 -20.59 15.45
CA ARG A 131 -5.12 -21.69 14.83
C ARG A 131 -5.64 -21.39 13.43
N LEU A 132 -5.51 -20.15 12.95
CA LEU A 132 -5.92 -19.77 11.60
C LEU A 132 -5.07 -20.50 10.56
N ARG A 133 -5.74 -21.03 9.56
CA ARG A 133 -5.16 -21.72 8.40
C ARG A 133 -5.38 -20.89 7.15
N LEU A 134 -4.63 -21.18 6.11
CA LEU A 134 -4.80 -20.52 4.80
C LEU A 134 -6.25 -20.57 4.30
N GLN A 135 -6.94 -21.69 4.56
CA GLN A 135 -8.35 -21.84 4.22
C GLN A 135 -9.25 -20.81 4.92
N ASP A 136 -8.95 -20.40 6.14
CA ASP A 136 -9.73 -19.38 6.85
C ASP A 136 -9.67 -18.03 6.13
N TYR A 137 -8.50 -17.70 5.56
CA TYR A 137 -8.32 -16.49 4.76
C TYR A 137 -8.97 -16.62 3.38
N ALA A 138 -8.70 -17.73 2.66
CA ALA A 138 -9.13 -17.92 1.28
C ALA A 138 -10.66 -18.11 1.16
N ASP A 139 -11.31 -18.69 2.14
CA ASP A 139 -12.74 -18.95 2.11
C ASP A 139 -13.50 -17.96 3.00
N ARG A 140 -13.44 -18.13 4.31
CA ARG A 140 -14.28 -17.36 5.25
C ARG A 140 -14.03 -15.86 5.18
N MET A 141 -12.76 -15.40 5.25
CA MET A 141 -12.45 -13.97 5.29
C MET A 141 -12.64 -13.31 3.91
N MET A 142 -12.25 -13.98 2.82
CA MET A 142 -12.48 -13.46 1.47
C MET A 142 -13.97 -13.30 1.18
N ASN A 143 -14.78 -14.33 1.43
CA ASN A 143 -16.24 -14.24 1.23
C ASN A 143 -16.86 -13.15 2.11
N GLN A 144 -16.40 -13.00 3.35
CA GLN A 144 -16.84 -11.92 4.22
C GLN A 144 -16.48 -10.55 3.63
N ALA A 145 -15.24 -10.34 3.19
CA ALA A 145 -14.81 -9.08 2.57
C ALA A 145 -15.66 -8.75 1.33
N ILE A 146 -15.87 -9.73 0.44
CA ILE A 146 -16.70 -9.56 -0.76
C ILE A 146 -18.13 -9.15 -0.37
N ASN A 147 -18.76 -9.85 0.57
CA ASN A 147 -20.12 -9.54 0.99
C ASN A 147 -20.25 -8.15 1.62
N GLU A 148 -19.27 -7.73 2.43
CA GLU A 148 -19.27 -6.40 3.03
C GLU A 148 -19.05 -5.29 1.99
N VAL A 149 -18.21 -5.52 0.97
CA VAL A 149 -18.06 -4.58 -0.16
C VAL A 149 -19.37 -4.46 -0.94
N LEU A 150 -20.03 -5.57 -1.27
CA LEU A 150 -21.32 -5.57 -1.97
C LEU A 150 -22.39 -4.81 -1.18
N LYS A 151 -22.46 -5.07 0.12
CA LYS A 151 -23.39 -4.39 1.03
C LYS A 151 -23.12 -2.89 1.13
N HIS A 152 -21.87 -2.50 1.31
CA HIS A 152 -21.48 -1.10 1.46
C HIS A 152 -21.66 -0.31 0.16
N SER A 153 -21.28 -0.89 -0.98
CA SER A 153 -21.36 -0.24 -2.29
C SER A 153 -22.77 -0.26 -2.92
N GLY A 154 -23.64 -1.14 -2.47
CA GLY A 154 -24.94 -1.43 -3.09
C GLY A 154 -24.83 -2.16 -4.44
N ALA A 155 -23.65 -2.60 -4.83
CA ALA A 155 -23.39 -3.31 -6.08
C ALA A 155 -23.80 -4.80 -5.98
N ARG A 156 -24.00 -5.44 -7.15
CA ARG A 156 -24.29 -6.87 -7.24
C ARG A 156 -23.07 -7.72 -7.60
N GLN A 157 -21.99 -7.06 -7.98
CA GLN A 157 -20.74 -7.67 -8.41
C GLN A 157 -19.57 -6.86 -7.86
N VAL A 158 -18.41 -7.50 -7.70
CA VAL A 158 -17.16 -6.89 -7.31
C VAL A 158 -16.03 -7.41 -8.20
N SER A 159 -15.15 -6.50 -8.63
CA SER A 159 -13.90 -6.88 -9.30
C SER A 159 -12.83 -7.12 -8.25
N LEU A 160 -12.05 -8.19 -8.38
CA LEU A 160 -10.95 -8.52 -7.49
C LEU A 160 -9.62 -8.19 -8.20
N MET A 161 -8.70 -7.57 -7.48
CA MET A 161 -7.33 -7.36 -7.92
C MET A 161 -6.39 -7.79 -6.81
N GLY A 162 -5.74 -8.93 -6.98
CA GLY A 162 -4.78 -9.46 -6.03
C GLY A 162 -3.35 -9.35 -6.53
N TRP A 163 -2.40 -9.13 -5.61
CA TRP A 163 -0.98 -9.16 -5.90
C TRP A 163 -0.30 -10.31 -5.16
N CYS A 164 0.59 -11.04 -5.86
CA CYS A 164 1.32 -12.18 -5.31
C CYS A 164 0.34 -13.22 -4.70
N MET A 165 0.50 -13.59 -3.43
CA MET A 165 -0.42 -14.47 -2.72
C MET A 165 -1.87 -13.96 -2.72
N GLY A 166 -2.09 -12.63 -2.70
CA GLY A 166 -3.43 -12.06 -2.82
C GLY A 166 -4.12 -12.45 -4.13
N GLY A 167 -3.37 -12.58 -5.23
CA GLY A 167 -3.91 -13.08 -6.50
C GLY A 167 -4.30 -14.57 -6.47
N LEU A 168 -3.70 -15.36 -5.58
CA LEU A 168 -4.10 -16.77 -5.38
C LEU A 168 -5.36 -16.90 -4.49
N LEU A 169 -5.69 -15.86 -3.73
CA LEU A 169 -6.89 -15.81 -2.89
C LEU A 169 -8.12 -15.31 -3.67
N CYS A 170 -7.92 -14.64 -4.81
CA CYS A 170 -9.00 -14.21 -5.71
C CYS A 170 -9.57 -15.35 -6.54
#